data_4d7b9911b2687ff7638896c35e21e712
#
_entry.id   4d7b9911b2687ff7638896c35e21e712
#
_cell.length_a   1.000
_cell.length_b   1.000
_cell.length_c   1.000
_cell.angle_alpha   90.00
_cell.angle_beta   90.00
_cell.angle_gamma   90.00
#
_symmetry.space_group_name_H-M   'P 1'
#
loop_
_entity.id
_entity.type
_entity.pdbx_description
1 polymer ?
#
loop_
_entity_poly.entity_id
_entity_poly.type
_entity_poly.pdbx_seq_one_letter_code
_entity_poly.pdbx_strand_id
1 'polypeptide(L)'
;MLEFIAKYWLEVGFGALVCGVSAGFRIVLSKLKERKAEQDAMKDGVLALLHDRLYQVCSYYIHQGEITLSEVKNIEYLYRGYHALGGNGTGTELFERVKELKLKEE
;
A
#
# COMPACT_ATOMS: atom_id res chain seq x y z
N MET A 1 34.27 47.99 -16.81
CA MET A 1 34.82 46.64 -16.94
C MET A 1 34.45 45.74 -15.78
N LEU A 2 34.62 46.20 -14.55
CA LEU A 2 34.18 45.44 -13.37
C LEU A 2 32.67 45.20 -13.32
N GLU A 3 31.87 46.17 -13.73
CA GLU A 3 30.41 46.05 -13.79
C GLU A 3 29.98 44.98 -14.80
N PHE A 4 30.66 44.92 -15.94
CA PHE A 4 30.37 43.92 -16.98
C PHE A 4 30.71 42.52 -16.49
N ILE A 5 31.81 42.33 -15.81
CA ILE A 5 32.24 41.06 -15.24
C ILE A 5 31.25 40.61 -14.13
N ALA A 6 30.86 41.55 -13.26
CA ALA A 6 29.90 41.27 -12.18
C ALA A 6 28.53 40.85 -12.75
N LYS A 7 28.07 41.53 -13.79
CA LYS A 7 26.82 41.22 -14.47
C LYS A 7 26.88 39.86 -15.14
N TYR A 8 27.99 39.56 -15.79
CA TYR A 8 28.21 38.25 -16.43
C TYR A 8 28.23 37.14 -15.40
N TRP A 9 28.90 37.32 -14.28
CA TRP A 9 28.94 36.34 -13.20
C TRP A 9 27.57 36.12 -12.58
N LEU A 10 26.74 37.14 -12.45
CA LEU A 10 25.39 37.05 -11.94
C LEU A 10 24.51 36.21 -12.86
N GLU A 11 24.61 36.42 -14.18
CA GLU A 11 23.84 35.65 -15.16
C GLU A 11 24.25 34.18 -15.18
N VAL A 12 25.54 33.88 -15.15
CA VAL A 12 26.08 32.53 -15.14
C VAL A 12 25.70 31.81 -13.82
N GLY A 13 25.85 32.50 -12.70
CA GLY A 13 25.49 31.96 -11.39
C GLY A 13 24.01 31.64 -11.29
N PHE A 14 23.15 32.52 -11.78
CA PHE A 14 21.70 32.31 -11.79
C PHE A 14 21.32 31.16 -12.69
N GLY A 15 21.88 31.06 -13.90
CA GLY A 15 21.64 29.96 -14.82
C GLY A 15 22.09 28.63 -14.26
N ALA A 16 23.25 28.56 -13.62
CA ALA A 16 23.76 27.35 -12.98
C ALA A 16 22.86 26.92 -11.83
N LEU A 17 22.35 27.86 -11.05
CA LEU A 17 21.45 27.57 -9.92
C LEU A 17 20.12 26.99 -10.40
N VAL A 18 19.53 27.57 -11.45
CA VAL A 18 18.28 27.07 -12.04
C VAL A 18 18.47 25.68 -12.62
N CYS A 19 19.58 25.44 -13.34
CA CYS A 19 19.88 24.11 -13.88
C CYS A 19 20.09 23.06 -12.77
N GLY A 20 20.78 23.43 -11.69
CA GLY A 20 21.01 22.54 -10.56
C GLY A 20 19.72 22.16 -9.85
N VAL A 21 18.84 23.14 -9.61
CA VAL A 21 17.53 22.89 -8.99
C VAL A 21 16.66 22.00 -9.88
N SER A 22 16.63 22.26 -11.20
CA SER A 22 15.86 21.45 -12.14
C SER A 22 16.35 20.01 -12.21
N ALA A 23 17.67 19.80 -12.24
CA ALA A 23 18.27 18.48 -12.24
C ALA A 23 17.98 17.73 -10.95
N GLY A 24 18.11 18.39 -9.80
CA GLY A 24 17.78 17.82 -8.51
C GLY A 24 16.32 17.40 -8.40
N PHE A 25 15.43 18.25 -8.89
CA PHE A 25 13.98 17.97 -8.91
C PHE A 25 13.66 16.74 -9.76
N ARG A 26 14.29 16.62 -10.94
CA ARG A 26 14.10 15.43 -11.79
C ARG A 26 14.58 14.15 -11.13
N ILE A 27 15.73 14.20 -10.45
CA ILE A 27 16.27 13.04 -9.73
C ILE A 27 15.33 12.62 -8.61
N VAL A 28 14.82 13.57 -7.83
CA VAL A 28 13.88 13.30 -6.73
C VAL A 28 12.59 12.68 -7.27
N LEU A 29 12.02 13.25 -8.34
CA LEU A 29 10.80 12.71 -8.95
C LEU A 29 11.01 11.29 -9.47
N SER A 30 12.16 11.01 -10.10
CA SER A 30 12.50 9.68 -10.60
C SER A 30 12.57 8.67 -9.47
N LYS A 31 13.23 9.03 -8.34
CA LYS A 31 13.32 8.16 -7.17
C LYS A 31 11.95 7.92 -6.53
N LEU A 32 11.11 8.94 -6.46
CA LEU A 32 9.76 8.81 -5.94
C LEU A 32 8.91 7.86 -6.78
N LYS A 33 9.04 7.93 -8.10
CA LYS A 33 8.33 7.02 -9.02
C LYS A 33 8.77 5.58 -8.82
N GLU A 34 10.08 5.33 -8.67
CA GLU A 34 10.61 3.99 -8.43
C GLU A 34 10.11 3.42 -7.11
N ARG A 35 10.14 4.21 -6.04
CA ARG A 35 9.63 3.79 -4.72
C ARG A 35 8.14 3.52 -4.75
N LYS A 36 7.38 4.33 -5.45
CA LYS A 36 5.94 4.12 -5.59
C LYS A 36 5.64 2.82 -6.32
N ALA A 37 6.37 2.51 -7.39
CA ALA A 37 6.21 1.26 -8.14
C ALA A 37 6.54 0.06 -7.25
N GLU A 38 7.61 0.13 -6.44
CA GLU A 38 7.97 -0.93 -5.50
C GLU A 38 6.90 -1.10 -4.41
N GLN A 39 6.41 0.01 -3.85
CA GLN A 39 5.35 -0.02 -2.85
C GLN A 39 4.05 -0.61 -3.41
N ASP A 40 3.69 -0.25 -4.63
CA ASP A 40 2.50 -0.80 -5.29
C ASP A 40 2.63 -2.29 -5.54
N ALA A 41 3.81 -2.76 -5.96
CA ALA A 41 4.08 -4.18 -6.16
C ALA A 41 4.01 -4.94 -4.83
N MET A 42 4.58 -4.40 -3.75
CA MET A 42 4.49 -4.98 -2.41
C MET A 42 3.06 -5.01 -1.91
N LYS A 43 2.33 -3.93 -2.11
CA LYS A 43 0.92 -3.82 -1.73
C LYS A 43 0.08 -4.90 -2.44
N ASP A 44 0.26 -5.05 -3.74
CA ASP A 44 -0.46 -6.06 -4.52
C ASP A 44 -0.11 -7.47 -4.08
N GLY A 45 1.17 -7.72 -3.78
CA GLY A 45 1.62 -9.01 -3.28
C GLY A 45 1.03 -9.35 -1.92
N VAL A 46 1.07 -8.39 -0.99
CA VAL A 46 0.48 -8.56 0.34
C VAL A 46 -1.03 -8.74 0.24
N LEU A 47 -1.70 -7.97 -0.60
CA LEU A 47 -3.15 -8.10 -0.82
C LEU A 47 -3.51 -9.48 -1.34
N ALA A 48 -2.73 -10.02 -2.29
CA ALA A 48 -2.94 -11.37 -2.83
C ALA A 48 -2.77 -12.43 -1.74
N LEU A 49 -1.75 -12.29 -0.89
CA LEU A 49 -1.50 -13.21 0.23
C LEU A 49 -2.63 -13.16 1.24
N LEU A 50 -3.11 -11.96 1.59
CA LEU A 50 -4.22 -11.79 2.51
C LEU A 50 -5.51 -12.36 1.94
N HIS A 51 -5.77 -12.16 0.66
CA HIS A 51 -6.93 -12.73 -0.04
C HIS A 51 -6.90 -14.26 0.05
N ASP A 52 -5.77 -14.85 -0.27
CA ASP A 52 -5.59 -16.30 -0.25
C ASP A 52 -5.77 -16.84 1.17
N ARG A 53 -5.18 -16.17 2.16
CA ARG A 53 -5.32 -16.57 3.56
C ARG A 53 -6.75 -16.46 4.04
N LEU A 54 -7.45 -15.37 3.73
CA LEU A 54 -8.85 -15.19 4.05
C LEU A 54 -9.71 -16.27 3.41
N TYR A 55 -9.45 -16.55 2.14
CA TYR A 55 -10.17 -17.59 1.41
C TYR A 55 -10.04 -18.95 2.11
N GLN A 56 -8.82 -19.35 2.42
CA GLN A 56 -8.55 -20.63 3.06
C GLN A 56 -9.19 -20.74 4.45
N VAL A 57 -8.99 -19.72 5.29
CA VAL A 57 -9.47 -19.72 6.66
C VAL A 57 -10.99 -19.63 6.71
N CYS A 58 -11.58 -18.71 5.95
CA CYS A 58 -13.03 -18.57 5.90
C CYS A 58 -13.72 -19.79 5.35
N SER A 59 -13.18 -20.37 4.27
CA SER A 59 -13.74 -21.59 3.68
C SER A 59 -13.71 -22.75 4.65
N TYR A 60 -12.65 -22.87 5.43
CA TYR A 60 -12.52 -23.90 6.46
C TYR A 60 -13.65 -23.81 7.48
N TYR A 61 -13.89 -22.62 8.04
CA TYR A 61 -14.92 -22.44 9.05
C TYR A 61 -16.33 -22.53 8.47
N ILE A 62 -16.54 -22.02 7.28
CA ILE A 62 -17.83 -22.16 6.58
C ILE A 62 -18.17 -23.63 6.38
N HIS A 63 -17.18 -24.43 5.99
CA HIS A 63 -17.37 -25.86 5.81
C HIS A 63 -17.68 -26.56 7.13
N GLN A 64 -17.06 -26.14 8.22
CA GLN A 64 -17.35 -26.67 9.55
C GLN A 64 -18.71 -26.25 10.10
N GLY A 65 -19.23 -25.10 9.69
CA GLY A 65 -20.52 -24.58 10.11
C GLY A 65 -20.55 -23.88 11.45
N GLU A 66 -19.42 -23.81 12.17
CA GLU A 66 -19.34 -23.13 13.45
C GLU A 66 -17.95 -22.55 13.66
N ILE A 67 -17.84 -21.53 14.52
CA ILE A 67 -16.60 -20.81 14.75
C ILE A 67 -16.58 -20.27 16.19
N THR A 68 -15.39 -20.21 16.81
CA THR A 68 -15.22 -19.60 18.13
C THR A 68 -15.08 -18.10 18.00
N LEU A 69 -15.33 -17.38 19.11
CA LEU A 69 -15.18 -15.93 19.13
C LEU A 69 -13.74 -15.49 18.87
N SER A 70 -12.76 -16.21 19.40
CA SER A 70 -11.32 -15.93 19.17
C SER A 70 -11.00 -16.03 17.68
N GLU A 71 -11.55 -17.05 17.02
CA GLU A 71 -11.33 -17.28 15.60
C GLU A 71 -11.97 -16.17 14.75
N VAL A 72 -13.17 -15.71 15.14
CA VAL A 72 -13.83 -14.57 14.48
C VAL A 72 -12.97 -13.32 14.59
N LYS A 73 -12.42 -13.03 15.78
CA LYS A 73 -11.55 -11.87 16.00
C LYS A 73 -10.28 -11.95 15.16
N ASN A 74 -9.71 -13.14 15.03
CA ASN A 74 -8.52 -13.34 14.21
C ASN A 74 -8.81 -13.08 12.73
N ILE A 75 -9.94 -13.57 12.22
CA ILE A 75 -10.38 -13.34 10.86
C ILE A 75 -10.69 -11.86 10.63
N GLU A 76 -11.32 -11.22 11.61
CA GLU A 76 -11.59 -9.78 11.55
C GLU A 76 -10.29 -8.98 11.42
N TYR A 77 -9.25 -9.38 12.15
CA TYR A 77 -7.93 -8.76 12.07
C TYR A 77 -7.34 -8.90 10.66
N LEU A 78 -7.42 -10.09 10.09
CA LEU A 78 -6.97 -10.34 8.71
C LEU A 78 -7.76 -9.50 7.71
N TYR A 79 -9.07 -9.44 7.90
CA TYR A 79 -9.96 -8.69 7.00
C TYR A 79 -9.68 -7.18 7.06
N ARG A 80 -9.38 -6.64 8.24
CA ARG A 80 -9.04 -5.22 8.36
C ARG A 80 -7.81 -4.88 7.53
N GLY A 81 -6.78 -5.72 7.57
CA GLY A 81 -5.60 -5.52 6.74
C GLY A 81 -5.93 -5.60 5.25
N TYR A 82 -6.72 -6.60 4.87
CA TYR A 82 -7.16 -6.79 3.50
C TYR A 82 -7.97 -5.58 3.00
N HIS A 83 -8.92 -5.12 3.78
CA HIS A 83 -9.76 -3.97 3.42
C HIS A 83 -8.97 -2.67 3.38
N ALA A 84 -8.05 -2.47 4.31
CA ALA A 84 -7.21 -1.28 4.36
C ALA A 84 -6.33 -1.14 3.11
N LEU A 85 -5.94 -2.26 2.51
CA LEU A 85 -5.16 -2.28 1.26
C LEU A 85 -6.04 -2.16 0.01
N GLY A 86 -7.34 -1.98 0.18
CA GLY A 86 -8.28 -1.82 -0.93
C GLY A 86 -8.93 -3.11 -1.40
N GLY A 87 -8.80 -4.20 -0.62
CA GLY A 87 -9.45 -5.47 -0.94
C GLY A 87 -10.95 -5.41 -0.75
N ASN A 88 -11.68 -6.03 -1.65
CA ASN A 88 -13.14 -6.14 -1.58
C ASN A 88 -13.58 -7.38 -2.37
N GLY A 89 -14.88 -7.52 -2.59
CA GLY A 89 -15.41 -8.62 -3.40
C GLY A 89 -15.44 -9.94 -2.64
N THR A 90 -14.76 -10.96 -3.16
CA THR A 90 -14.77 -12.32 -2.62
C THR A 90 -14.35 -12.39 -1.15
N GLY A 91 -13.31 -11.64 -0.77
CA GLY A 91 -12.86 -11.61 0.62
C GLY A 91 -13.89 -11.02 1.56
N THR A 92 -14.58 -9.96 1.15
CA THR A 92 -15.66 -9.35 1.91
C THR A 92 -16.84 -10.30 2.05
N GLU A 93 -17.23 -10.97 0.97
CA GLU A 93 -18.31 -11.94 0.97
C GLU A 93 -18.03 -13.10 1.92
N LEU A 94 -16.82 -13.64 1.88
CA LEU A 94 -16.41 -14.73 2.78
C LEU A 94 -16.43 -14.29 4.24
N PHE A 95 -15.97 -13.07 4.51
CA PHE A 95 -15.97 -12.51 5.86
C PHE A 95 -17.40 -12.37 6.40
N GLU A 96 -18.31 -11.87 5.58
CA GLU A 96 -19.72 -11.75 5.96
C GLU A 96 -20.36 -13.11 6.25
N ARG A 97 -20.03 -14.12 5.46
CA ARG A 97 -20.51 -15.49 5.70
C ARG A 97 -20.00 -16.06 7.02
N VAL A 98 -18.74 -15.79 7.35
CA VAL A 98 -18.15 -16.23 8.61
C VAL A 98 -18.87 -15.61 9.79
N LYS A 99 -19.27 -14.35 9.71
CA LYS A 99 -20.02 -13.68 10.77
C LYS A 99 -21.38 -14.32 11.02
N GLU A 100 -21.96 -14.94 10.03
CA GLU A 100 -23.26 -15.61 10.14
C GLU A 100 -23.18 -17.00 10.74
N LEU A 101 -21.98 -17.55 10.92
CA LEU A 101 -21.79 -18.86 11.48
C LEU A 101 -22.19 -18.93 12.96
N LYS A 102 -22.61 -20.09 13.38
CA LYS A 102 -22.95 -20.34 14.78
C LYS A 102 -21.70 -20.23 15.65
N LEU A 103 -21.80 -19.47 16.74
CA LEU A 103 -20.70 -19.33 17.68
C LEU A 103 -20.56 -20.60 18.52
N LYS A 104 -19.35 -21.15 18.52
CA LYS A 104 -18.97 -22.31 19.31
C LYS A 104 -18.35 -21.83 20.60
N GLU A 105 -18.63 -22.50 21.71
CA GLU A 105 -18.00 -22.20 23.00
C GLU A 105 -16.53 -22.65 22.97
N GLU A 106 -15.68 -21.81 23.52
CA GLU A 106 -14.26 -22.12 23.65
C GLU A 106 -13.97 -23.10 24.77
#